data_861355886871d4ac43da745929edd837
#
_entry.id   861355886871d4ac43da745929edd837
#
_cell.length_a   1.000
_cell.length_b   1.000
_cell.length_c   1.000
_cell.angle_alpha   90.00
_cell.angle_beta   90.00
_cell.angle_gamma   90.00
#
_symmetry.space_group_name_H-M   'P 1'
#
loop_
_entity.id
_entity.type
_entity.pdbx_description
1 polymer ?
#
loop_
_entity_poly.entity_id
_entity_poly.type
_entity_poly.pdbx_seq_one_letter_code
_entity_poly.pdbx_strand_id
1 'polypeptide(L)'
;PNVKSQLPKPSQVWAEAQGFEAAPLTLLHIANSRGEIAEILVGAPRAGDDPFALGAIASKLPVGSYAFTAVPETPELVALGWCLELYKYDPLRPTKIKAVKLACPKGVNHAEVVVLAEASFGVRDRVNAPANLFGPDELEQAARNVAKAHGARFSVVKGAQLEKQFP
;
A
#
# COMPACT_ATOMS: atom_id res chain seq x y z
N PRO A 1 -12.88 19.60 -9.11
CA PRO A 1 -12.33 20.62 -9.99
C PRO A 1 -11.71 19.97 -11.22
N ASN A 2 -11.98 20.53 -12.41
CA ASN A 2 -11.43 19.97 -13.65
C ASN A 2 -9.93 20.27 -13.72
N VAL A 3 -9.10 19.34 -13.26
CA VAL A 3 -7.63 19.47 -13.22
C VAL A 3 -7.05 19.71 -14.63
N LYS A 4 -7.74 19.21 -15.68
CA LYS A 4 -7.30 19.45 -17.09
C LYS A 4 -7.14 20.97 -17.39
N SER A 5 -8.03 21.81 -16.91
CA SER A 5 -7.97 23.26 -17.18
C SER A 5 -6.83 23.98 -16.43
N GLN A 6 -6.24 23.34 -15.44
CA GLN A 6 -5.11 23.89 -14.65
C GLN A 6 -3.75 23.47 -15.20
N LEU A 7 -3.72 22.53 -16.14
CA LEU A 7 -2.49 22.07 -16.76
C LEU A 7 -1.93 23.12 -17.74
N PRO A 8 -0.60 23.16 -17.96
CA PRO A 8 -0.02 23.88 -19.09
C PRO A 8 -0.64 23.44 -20.42
N LYS A 9 -0.79 24.37 -21.36
CA LYS A 9 -1.40 24.08 -22.68
C LYS A 9 -0.84 22.84 -23.40
N PRO A 10 0.49 22.61 -23.45
CA PRO A 10 1.03 21.39 -24.06
C PRO A 10 0.52 20.11 -23.40
N SER A 11 0.40 20.09 -22.07
CA SER A 11 -0.11 18.94 -21.32
C SER A 11 -1.61 18.72 -21.55
N GLN A 12 -2.38 19.80 -21.75
CA GLN A 12 -3.80 19.70 -22.12
C GLN A 12 -3.96 19.04 -23.50
N VAL A 13 -3.22 19.53 -24.50
CA VAL A 13 -3.22 18.97 -25.86
C VAL A 13 -2.81 17.50 -25.84
N TRP A 14 -1.79 17.15 -25.08
CA TRP A 14 -1.36 15.76 -24.90
C TRP A 14 -2.45 14.89 -24.28
N ALA A 15 -3.10 15.37 -23.21
CA ALA A 15 -4.18 14.65 -22.56
C ALA A 15 -5.37 14.42 -23.51
N GLU A 16 -5.72 15.39 -24.35
CA GLU A 16 -6.75 15.25 -25.37
C GLU A 16 -6.35 14.26 -26.46
N ALA A 17 -5.11 14.34 -26.97
CA ALA A 17 -4.59 13.42 -27.98
C ALA A 17 -4.56 11.96 -27.50
N GLN A 18 -4.34 11.75 -26.18
CA GLN A 18 -4.37 10.42 -25.57
C GLN A 18 -5.80 9.98 -25.16
N GLY A 19 -6.84 10.77 -25.40
CA GLY A 19 -8.21 10.47 -24.99
C GLY A 19 -8.36 10.32 -23.47
N PHE A 20 -7.53 11.05 -22.68
CA PHE A 20 -7.55 10.91 -21.23
C PHE A 20 -8.78 11.61 -20.65
N GLU A 21 -9.75 10.84 -20.21
CA GLU A 21 -11.02 11.30 -19.60
C GLU A 21 -10.99 11.33 -18.07
N ALA A 22 -9.83 11.03 -17.45
CA ALA A 22 -9.66 10.92 -16.00
C ALA A 22 -10.64 9.92 -15.34
N ALA A 23 -10.93 8.80 -16.03
CA ALA A 23 -11.67 7.71 -15.41
C ALA A 23 -10.94 7.21 -14.15
N PRO A 24 -11.64 6.74 -13.11
CA PRO A 24 -11.04 6.34 -11.84
C PRO A 24 -9.82 5.44 -12.02
N LEU A 25 -8.71 5.79 -11.34
CA LEU A 25 -7.44 5.06 -11.33
C LEU A 25 -6.76 4.87 -12.71
N THR A 26 -7.19 5.64 -13.71
CA THR A 26 -6.44 5.76 -14.97
C THR A 26 -5.25 6.69 -14.78
N LEU A 27 -4.18 6.41 -15.49
CA LEU A 27 -2.93 7.17 -15.42
C LEU A 27 -2.59 7.78 -16.78
N LEU A 28 -2.15 9.04 -16.79
CA LEU A 28 -1.54 9.66 -17.95
C LEU A 28 -0.18 10.25 -17.56
N HIS A 29 0.87 9.79 -18.22
CA HIS A 29 2.22 10.28 -18.01
C HIS A 29 2.45 11.54 -18.86
N ILE A 30 2.92 12.60 -18.20
CA ILE A 30 3.30 13.87 -18.85
C ILE A 30 4.83 13.94 -18.87
N ALA A 31 5.39 14.02 -20.05
CA ALA A 31 6.83 14.16 -20.22
C ALA A 31 7.26 15.63 -20.19
N ASN A 32 8.48 15.89 -19.69
CA ASN A 32 9.17 17.15 -19.87
C ASN A 32 9.81 17.26 -21.26
N SER A 33 10.47 18.39 -21.55
CA SER A 33 11.16 18.64 -22.81
C SER A 33 12.32 17.67 -23.12
N ARG A 34 12.78 16.90 -22.09
CA ARG A 34 13.82 15.89 -22.24
C ARG A 34 13.26 14.47 -22.42
N GLY A 35 11.93 14.31 -22.46
CA GLY A 35 11.27 13.03 -22.55
C GLY A 35 11.19 12.24 -21.23
N GLU A 36 11.56 12.85 -20.10
CA GLU A 36 11.43 12.24 -18.78
C GLU A 36 10.02 12.50 -18.21
N ILE A 37 9.50 11.58 -17.40
CA ILE A 37 8.20 11.76 -16.73
C ILE A 37 8.33 12.91 -15.73
N ALA A 38 7.61 14.00 -15.96
CA ALA A 38 7.55 15.14 -15.07
C ALA A 38 6.39 15.04 -14.09
N GLU A 39 5.22 14.61 -14.59
CA GLU A 39 3.99 14.48 -13.82
C GLU A 39 3.22 13.24 -14.27
N ILE A 40 2.38 12.74 -13.38
CA ILE A 40 1.43 11.68 -13.70
C ILE A 40 0.05 12.16 -13.25
N LEU A 41 -0.85 12.31 -14.22
CA LEU A 41 -2.23 12.59 -13.92
C LEU A 41 -2.92 11.30 -13.53
N VAL A 42 -3.73 11.37 -12.49
CA VAL A 42 -4.49 10.23 -11.99
C VAL A 42 -5.97 10.58 -12.00
N GLY A 43 -6.79 9.71 -12.59
CA GLY A 43 -8.23 9.80 -12.44
C GLY A 43 -8.61 9.55 -10.98
N ALA A 44 -9.24 10.54 -10.34
CA ALA A 44 -9.65 10.42 -8.95
C ALA A 44 -10.72 9.34 -8.77
N PRO A 45 -10.71 8.59 -7.65
CA PRO A 45 -11.83 7.76 -7.25
C PRO A 45 -13.13 8.57 -7.15
N ARG A 46 -14.27 7.93 -7.31
CA ARG A 46 -15.57 8.57 -7.11
C ARG A 46 -15.92 8.62 -5.62
N ALA A 47 -16.82 9.53 -5.28
CA ALA A 47 -17.40 9.54 -3.94
C ALA A 47 -18.09 8.19 -3.63
N GLY A 48 -17.72 7.58 -2.51
CA GLY A 48 -18.19 6.25 -2.10
C GLY A 48 -17.35 5.07 -2.58
N ASP A 49 -16.32 5.29 -3.41
CA ASP A 49 -15.34 4.26 -3.74
C ASP A 49 -14.49 3.89 -2.51
N ASP A 50 -13.78 2.77 -2.61
CA ASP A 50 -12.84 2.32 -1.58
C ASP A 50 -11.81 3.42 -1.27
N PRO A 51 -11.69 3.89 -0.02
CA PRO A 51 -10.76 4.96 0.37
C PRO A 51 -9.29 4.59 0.18
N PHE A 52 -8.96 3.31 0.05
CA PHE A 52 -7.61 2.82 -0.28
C PHE A 52 -7.32 2.83 -1.79
N ALA A 53 -8.35 2.98 -2.63
CA ALA A 53 -8.23 2.78 -4.08
C ALA A 53 -7.14 3.63 -4.72
N LEU A 54 -6.98 4.88 -4.30
CA LEU A 54 -5.93 5.75 -4.85
C LEU A 54 -4.51 5.23 -4.54
N GLY A 55 -4.32 4.52 -3.43
CA GLY A 55 -3.03 3.87 -3.11
C GLY A 55 -2.67 2.75 -4.09
N ALA A 56 -3.67 2.09 -4.70
CA ALA A 56 -3.47 1.00 -5.65
C ALA A 56 -2.75 1.41 -6.95
N ILE A 57 -2.61 2.72 -7.23
CA ILE A 57 -1.80 3.19 -8.35
C ILE A 57 -0.31 2.83 -8.20
N ALA A 58 0.17 2.59 -6.98
CA ALA A 58 1.58 2.32 -6.68
C ALA A 58 2.16 1.20 -7.56
N SER A 59 1.42 0.11 -7.79
CA SER A 59 1.86 -1.02 -8.61
C SER A 59 2.00 -0.66 -10.10
N LYS A 60 1.26 0.35 -10.57
CA LYS A 60 1.22 0.79 -11.96
C LYS A 60 2.31 1.81 -12.30
N LEU A 61 2.89 2.47 -11.29
CA LEU A 61 3.87 3.53 -11.48
C LEU A 61 5.25 2.97 -11.87
N PRO A 62 6.05 3.67 -12.68
CA PRO A 62 7.47 3.38 -12.85
C PRO A 62 8.26 3.45 -11.54
N VAL A 63 9.46 2.86 -11.51
CA VAL A 63 10.40 3.04 -10.39
C VAL A 63 10.67 4.52 -10.20
N GLY A 64 10.55 5.02 -8.96
CA GLY A 64 10.75 6.44 -8.67
C GLY A 64 10.18 6.86 -7.31
N SER A 65 10.36 8.15 -7.03
CA SER A 65 9.79 8.80 -5.84
C SER A 65 8.69 9.77 -6.28
N TYR A 66 7.54 9.67 -5.65
CA TYR A 66 6.33 10.39 -6.01
C TYR A 66 5.80 11.20 -4.84
N ALA A 67 5.14 12.31 -5.14
CA ALA A 67 4.41 13.11 -4.17
C ALA A 67 3.07 13.54 -4.80
N PHE A 68 2.03 13.61 -4.01
CA PHE A 68 0.78 14.21 -4.44
C PHE A 68 0.93 15.74 -4.47
N THR A 69 0.57 16.37 -5.58
CA THR A 69 0.53 17.83 -5.71
C THR A 69 -0.64 18.45 -4.95
N ALA A 70 -1.75 17.70 -4.85
CA ALA A 70 -2.88 18.04 -4.00
C ALA A 70 -3.06 16.93 -2.95
N VAL A 71 -3.31 17.32 -1.71
CA VAL A 71 -3.54 16.36 -0.63
C VAL A 71 -4.84 15.60 -0.91
N PRO A 72 -4.83 14.26 -0.95
CA PRO A 72 -6.04 13.46 -1.10
C PRO A 72 -7.05 13.72 0.04
N GLU A 73 -8.30 13.37 -0.18
CA GLU A 73 -9.37 13.54 0.84
C GLU A 73 -9.12 12.70 2.09
N THR A 74 -8.57 11.48 1.93
CA THR A 74 -8.21 10.56 3.01
C THR A 74 -6.73 10.18 2.91
N PRO A 75 -5.80 11.10 3.20
CA PRO A 75 -4.38 10.92 2.87
C PRO A 75 -3.72 9.77 3.64
N GLU A 76 -4.18 9.48 4.88
CA GLU A 76 -3.70 8.35 5.69
C GLU A 76 -4.05 7.01 5.02
N LEU A 77 -5.30 6.86 4.57
CA LEU A 77 -5.78 5.64 3.93
C LEU A 77 -5.13 5.45 2.55
N VAL A 78 -4.90 6.52 1.82
CA VAL A 78 -4.15 6.48 0.55
C VAL A 78 -2.69 6.06 0.79
N ALA A 79 -2.02 6.61 1.80
CA ALA A 79 -0.65 6.23 2.15
C ALA A 79 -0.56 4.77 2.61
N LEU A 80 -1.52 4.31 3.42
CA LEU A 80 -1.61 2.91 3.82
C LEU A 80 -1.89 2.00 2.62
N GLY A 81 -2.86 2.36 1.77
CA GLY A 81 -3.18 1.65 0.54
C GLY A 81 -1.97 1.51 -0.39
N TRP A 82 -1.14 2.55 -0.50
CA TRP A 82 0.12 2.51 -1.23
C TRP A 82 1.08 1.44 -0.70
N CYS A 83 1.26 1.38 0.61
CA CYS A 83 2.08 0.35 1.24
C CYS A 83 1.51 -1.06 1.01
N LEU A 84 0.20 -1.21 1.19
CA LEU A 84 -0.50 -2.50 1.04
C LEU A 84 -0.47 -3.03 -0.39
N GLU A 85 -0.47 -2.15 -1.41
CA GLU A 85 -0.38 -2.51 -2.82
C GLU A 85 1.03 -3.03 -3.20
N LEU A 86 2.06 -2.48 -2.59
CA LEU A 86 3.44 -2.87 -2.84
C LEU A 86 3.88 -4.13 -2.07
N TYR A 87 3.03 -4.63 -1.18
CA TYR A 87 3.31 -5.87 -0.46
C TYR A 87 3.50 -7.06 -1.42
N LYS A 88 4.54 -7.84 -1.16
CA LYS A 88 4.81 -9.11 -1.86
C LYS A 88 5.16 -10.17 -0.83
N TYR A 89 4.53 -11.33 -0.92
CA TYR A 89 4.95 -12.51 -0.17
C TYR A 89 6.10 -13.18 -0.91
N ASP A 90 7.30 -13.15 -0.32
CA ASP A 90 8.54 -13.43 -1.03
C ASP A 90 9.35 -14.67 -0.56
N PRO A 91 8.96 -15.40 0.53
CA PRO A 91 9.80 -16.50 1.04
C PRO A 91 10.02 -17.65 0.06
N LEU A 92 9.08 -17.86 -0.89
CA LEU A 92 9.14 -18.98 -1.82
C LEU A 92 9.67 -18.61 -3.20
N ARG A 93 9.59 -17.34 -3.58
CA ARG A 93 10.04 -16.82 -4.87
C ARG A 93 10.49 -15.38 -4.74
N PRO A 94 11.80 -15.16 -4.50
CA PRO A 94 12.34 -13.81 -4.41
C PRO A 94 11.93 -12.96 -5.60
N THR A 95 11.14 -11.94 -5.34
CA THR A 95 10.67 -11.00 -6.35
C THR A 95 11.40 -9.68 -6.14
N LYS A 96 11.96 -9.09 -7.20
CA LYS A 96 12.49 -7.74 -7.08
C LYS A 96 11.36 -6.79 -6.74
N ILE A 97 11.37 -6.25 -5.52
CA ILE A 97 10.41 -5.23 -5.10
C ILE A 97 10.68 -3.98 -5.95
N LYS A 98 9.64 -3.54 -6.64
CA LYS A 98 9.70 -2.32 -7.43
C LYS A 98 9.87 -1.12 -6.49
N ALA A 99 10.95 -0.37 -6.63
CA ALA A 99 11.25 0.77 -5.76
C ALA A 99 10.38 1.99 -6.14
N VAL A 100 9.10 1.94 -5.74
CA VAL A 100 8.13 3.03 -5.92
C VAL A 100 7.86 3.62 -4.54
N LYS A 101 8.35 4.84 -4.31
CA LYS A 101 8.29 5.51 -3.01
C LYS A 101 7.27 6.64 -3.05
N LEU A 102 6.46 6.76 -1.99
CA LEU A 102 5.58 7.90 -1.77
C LEU A 102 6.20 8.82 -0.72
N ALA A 103 6.37 10.10 -1.05
CA ALA A 103 6.61 11.11 -0.03
C ALA A 103 5.36 11.22 0.86
N CYS A 104 5.56 11.20 2.16
CA CYS A 104 4.45 11.25 3.12
C CYS A 104 3.58 12.49 2.86
N PRO A 105 2.29 12.31 2.59
CA PRO A 105 1.40 13.45 2.36
C PRO A 105 1.33 14.36 3.60
N LYS A 106 1.10 15.65 3.36
CA LYS A 106 1.01 16.63 4.45
C LYS A 106 -0.13 16.27 5.40
N GLY A 107 0.15 16.30 6.71
CA GLY A 107 -0.81 16.01 7.76
C GLY A 107 -0.87 14.54 8.17
N VAL A 108 -0.24 13.63 7.43
CA VAL A 108 -0.24 12.19 7.74
C VAL A 108 0.79 11.86 8.82
N ASN A 109 0.39 11.09 9.81
CA ASN A 109 1.31 10.49 10.77
C ASN A 109 2.02 9.29 10.14
N HIS A 110 3.24 9.53 9.63
CA HIS A 110 4.04 8.50 8.98
C HIS A 110 4.27 7.27 9.87
N ALA A 111 4.55 7.48 11.17
CA ALA A 111 4.83 6.36 12.08
C ALA A 111 3.62 5.44 12.25
N GLU A 112 2.42 6.02 12.32
CA GLU A 112 1.17 5.25 12.41
C GLU A 112 0.90 4.45 11.14
N VAL A 113 1.07 5.06 9.96
CA VAL A 113 0.92 4.36 8.67
C VAL A 113 1.89 3.19 8.57
N VAL A 114 3.15 3.36 8.99
CA VAL A 114 4.16 2.29 9.00
C VAL A 114 3.73 1.16 9.92
N VAL A 115 3.31 1.46 11.14
CA VAL A 115 2.85 0.43 12.11
C VAL A 115 1.67 -0.37 11.56
N LEU A 116 0.69 0.31 10.96
CA LEU A 116 -0.47 -0.35 10.36
C LEU A 116 -0.10 -1.22 9.15
N ALA A 117 0.81 -0.73 8.31
CA ALA A 117 1.31 -1.48 7.15
C ALA A 117 2.08 -2.73 7.60
N GLU A 118 3.01 -2.61 8.56
CA GLU A 118 3.79 -3.72 9.09
C GLU A 118 2.91 -4.78 9.78
N ALA A 119 1.92 -4.35 10.57
CA ALA A 119 0.94 -5.25 11.17
C ALA A 119 0.16 -6.03 10.10
N SER A 120 -0.28 -5.33 9.04
CA SER A 120 -0.99 -5.94 7.91
C SER A 120 -0.10 -6.92 7.14
N PHE A 121 1.17 -6.58 6.90
CA PHE A 121 2.15 -7.46 6.27
C PHE A 121 2.37 -8.72 7.12
N GLY A 122 2.53 -8.55 8.43
CA GLY A 122 2.69 -9.66 9.35
C GLY A 122 1.51 -10.64 9.32
N VAL A 123 0.28 -10.16 9.17
CA VAL A 123 -0.90 -11.03 8.99
C VAL A 123 -0.88 -11.69 7.61
N ARG A 124 -0.65 -10.93 6.54
CA ARG A 124 -0.60 -11.44 5.17
C ARG A 124 0.48 -12.51 4.98
N ASP A 125 1.64 -12.32 5.60
CA ASP A 125 2.73 -13.31 5.57
C ASP A 125 2.28 -14.66 6.14
N ARG A 126 1.55 -14.62 7.26
CA ARG A 126 1.05 -15.84 7.92
C ARG A 126 -0.06 -16.52 7.14
N VAL A 127 -0.96 -15.73 6.54
CA VAL A 127 -2.04 -16.25 5.69
C VAL A 127 -1.49 -16.87 4.40
N ASN A 128 -0.43 -16.26 3.83
CA ASN A 128 0.19 -16.73 2.60
C ASN A 128 1.20 -17.86 2.81
N ALA A 129 1.66 -18.07 4.04
CA ALA A 129 2.60 -19.14 4.34
C ALA A 129 1.94 -20.52 4.18
N PRO A 130 2.58 -21.45 3.44
CA PRO A 130 2.06 -22.82 3.36
C PRO A 130 2.16 -23.53 4.71
N ALA A 131 1.30 -24.54 4.93
CA ALA A 131 1.17 -25.23 6.20
C ALA A 131 2.47 -25.95 6.67
N ASN A 132 3.37 -26.27 5.76
CA ASN A 132 4.68 -26.83 6.09
C ASN A 132 5.71 -25.78 6.58
N LEU A 133 5.40 -24.49 6.43
CA LEU A 133 6.23 -23.37 6.90
C LEU A 133 5.59 -22.60 8.05
N PHE A 134 4.28 -22.75 8.25
CA PHE A 134 3.54 -22.05 9.29
C PHE A 134 2.47 -22.96 9.90
N GLY A 135 2.86 -23.66 10.96
CA GLY A 135 2.00 -24.51 11.75
C GLY A 135 1.71 -23.94 13.14
N PRO A 136 1.20 -24.76 14.08
CA PRO A 136 0.86 -24.31 15.43
C PRO A 136 2.05 -23.76 16.23
N ASP A 137 3.24 -24.31 16.08
CA ASP A 137 4.43 -23.85 16.81
C ASP A 137 4.92 -22.51 16.26
N GLU A 138 4.87 -22.28 14.95
CA GLU A 138 5.19 -20.99 14.32
C GLU A 138 4.16 -19.93 14.70
N LEU A 139 2.89 -20.30 14.82
CA LEU A 139 1.84 -19.40 15.30
C LEU A 139 2.09 -18.98 16.76
N GLU A 140 2.41 -19.94 17.63
CA GLU A 140 2.81 -19.65 19.02
C GLU A 140 3.99 -18.69 19.06
N GLN A 141 5.05 -18.98 18.28
CA GLN A 141 6.24 -18.14 18.26
C GLN A 141 5.95 -16.73 17.73
N ALA A 142 5.11 -16.61 16.71
CA ALA A 142 4.69 -15.31 16.16
C ALA A 142 3.92 -14.49 17.20
N ALA A 143 2.97 -15.11 17.92
CA ALA A 143 2.21 -14.44 18.97
C ALA A 143 3.11 -14.02 20.15
N ARG A 144 4.06 -14.88 20.54
CA ARG A 144 5.07 -14.56 21.57
C ARG A 144 5.93 -13.37 21.18
N ASN A 145 6.36 -13.30 19.91
CA ASN A 145 7.17 -12.18 19.41
C ASN A 145 6.41 -10.87 19.47
N VAL A 146 5.14 -10.85 19.05
CA VAL A 146 4.28 -9.66 19.12
C VAL A 146 4.09 -9.24 20.59
N ALA A 147 3.76 -10.18 21.48
CA ALA A 147 3.60 -9.88 22.89
C ALA A 147 4.88 -9.27 23.51
N LYS A 148 6.04 -9.83 23.19
CA LYS A 148 7.35 -9.31 23.64
C LYS A 148 7.61 -7.89 23.12
N ALA A 149 7.33 -7.64 21.84
CA ALA A 149 7.56 -6.33 21.21
C ALA A 149 6.69 -5.22 21.83
N HIS A 150 5.50 -5.57 22.32
CA HIS A 150 4.54 -4.62 22.88
C HIS A 150 4.39 -4.72 24.41
N GLY A 151 5.25 -5.46 25.09
CA GLY A 151 5.19 -5.59 26.56
C GLY A 151 3.94 -6.30 27.07
N ALA A 152 3.27 -7.09 26.23
CA ALA A 152 2.06 -7.79 26.59
C ALA A 152 2.36 -9.11 27.32
N ARG A 153 1.46 -9.53 28.22
CA ARG A 153 1.51 -10.85 28.83
C ARG A 153 1.09 -11.91 27.79
N PHE A 154 1.85 -13.00 27.74
CA PHE A 154 1.59 -14.10 26.84
C PHE A 154 1.50 -15.41 27.65
N SER A 155 0.47 -16.19 27.37
CA SER A 155 0.31 -17.54 27.90
C SER A 155 -0.16 -18.48 26.78
N VAL A 156 0.22 -19.74 26.87
CA VAL A 156 -0.17 -20.76 25.90
C VAL A 156 -0.60 -22.02 26.62
N VAL A 157 -1.66 -22.65 26.14
CA VAL A 157 -2.13 -23.96 26.60
C VAL A 157 -2.13 -24.90 25.39
N LYS A 158 -1.41 -26.02 25.48
CA LYS A 158 -1.30 -26.97 24.38
C LYS A 158 -1.19 -28.43 24.87
N GLY A 159 -1.38 -29.36 23.94
CA GLY A 159 -1.31 -30.82 24.21
C GLY A 159 -2.31 -31.24 25.26
N ALA A 160 -1.92 -32.16 26.15
CA ALA A 160 -2.77 -32.72 27.19
C ALA A 160 -3.35 -31.69 28.19
N GLN A 161 -2.76 -30.51 28.27
CA GLN A 161 -3.30 -29.43 29.10
C GLN A 161 -4.54 -28.78 28.47
N LEU A 162 -4.63 -28.78 27.15
CA LEU A 162 -5.78 -28.22 26.43
C LEU A 162 -7.06 -29.01 26.76
N GLU A 163 -7.00 -30.36 26.73
CA GLU A 163 -8.11 -31.21 27.08
C GLU A 163 -8.55 -31.10 28.53
N LYS A 164 -7.63 -30.74 29.46
CA LYS A 164 -7.94 -30.57 30.88
C LYS A 164 -8.56 -29.19 31.18
N GLN A 165 -8.15 -28.15 30.45
CA GLN A 165 -8.58 -26.78 30.73
C GLN A 165 -9.76 -26.35 29.87
N PHE A 166 -9.93 -26.96 28.70
CA PHE A 166 -10.97 -26.65 27.70
C PHE A 166 -11.55 -27.96 27.17
N PRO A 167 -12.31 -28.71 28.01
CA PRO A 167 -12.91 -30.00 27.63
C PRO A 167 -13.97 -29.85 26.54
#